data_248f3ab998d07c3ab88a84132a8a2a26
#
_entry.id   248f3ab998d07c3ab88a84132a8a2a26
#
_cell.length_a   1.000
_cell.length_b   1.000
_cell.length_c   1.000
_cell.angle_alpha   90.00
_cell.angle_beta   90.00
_cell.angle_gamma   90.00
#
_symmetry.space_group_name_H-M   'P 1'
#
loop_
_entity.id
_entity.type
_entity.pdbx_description
1 polymer ?
#
loop_
_entity_poly.entity_id
_entity_poly.type
_entity_poly.pdbx_seq_one_letter_code
_entity_poly.pdbx_strand_id
1 'polypeptide(L)'
;MTAQIRPALVSDVPHLFRVRISVNENHLSVDQLAQMGITEEAVAGMIAASPCAWVAVVGDQPVGFSMIDMDEASLFAAFVLPTHQGRGLGRKLVLAAEEKLFECHEEIWLETGRETRAAGFYRSLGWGGQQDIGNVDIRLTKRRS
;
A
#
# COMPACT_ATOMS: atom_id res chain seq x y z
N MET A 1 -15.71 -7.65 15.02
CA MET A 1 -15.97 -8.02 13.62
C MET A 1 -14.66 -8.38 12.93
N THR A 2 -14.72 -9.40 12.10
CA THR A 2 -13.56 -9.86 11.34
C THR A 2 -13.40 -9.00 10.09
N ALA A 3 -12.18 -8.57 9.81
CA ALA A 3 -11.89 -7.85 8.59
C ALA A 3 -11.75 -8.83 7.41
N GLN A 4 -12.20 -8.40 6.26
CA GLN A 4 -12.10 -9.16 5.04
C GLN A 4 -11.17 -8.43 4.06
N ILE A 5 -10.25 -9.16 3.46
CA ILE A 5 -9.37 -8.61 2.41
C ILE A 5 -9.94 -9.07 1.07
N ARG A 6 -10.16 -8.14 0.17
CA ARG A 6 -10.65 -8.44 -1.18
C ARG A 6 -10.02 -7.49 -2.20
N PRO A 7 -10.03 -7.84 -3.49
CA PRO A 7 -9.60 -6.89 -4.51
C PRO A 7 -10.45 -5.61 -4.47
N ALA A 8 -9.81 -4.48 -4.72
CA ALA A 8 -10.49 -3.19 -4.75
C ALA A 8 -11.32 -3.06 -6.02
N LEU A 9 -12.46 -2.38 -5.88
CA LEU A 9 -13.34 -2.03 -6.99
C LEU A 9 -13.20 -0.53 -7.27
N VAL A 10 -13.58 -0.11 -8.47
CA VAL A 10 -13.57 1.32 -8.81
C VAL A 10 -14.41 2.12 -7.80
N SER A 11 -15.51 1.55 -7.33
CA SER A 11 -16.37 2.19 -6.33
C SER A 11 -15.70 2.39 -4.98
N ASP A 12 -14.59 1.71 -4.71
CA ASP A 12 -13.84 1.89 -3.46
C ASP A 12 -12.93 3.13 -3.47
N VAL A 13 -12.66 3.71 -4.63
CA VAL A 13 -11.64 4.75 -4.78
C VAL A 13 -11.79 5.92 -3.81
N PRO A 14 -12.98 6.49 -3.58
CA PRO A 14 -13.12 7.56 -2.57
C PRO A 14 -12.66 7.12 -1.18
N HIS A 15 -12.90 5.87 -0.82
CA HIS A 15 -12.48 5.33 0.48
C HIS A 15 -10.95 5.16 0.55
N LEU A 16 -10.31 4.80 -0.56
CA LEU A 16 -8.85 4.70 -0.62
C LEU A 16 -8.22 6.06 -0.31
N PHE A 17 -8.75 7.13 -0.88
CA PHE A 17 -8.27 8.48 -0.63
C PHE A 17 -8.51 8.89 0.83
N ARG A 18 -9.68 8.54 1.38
CA ARG A 18 -9.97 8.82 2.79
C ARG A 18 -8.94 8.16 3.70
N VAL A 19 -8.58 6.90 3.43
CA VAL A 19 -7.56 6.19 4.20
C VAL A 19 -6.21 6.89 4.03
N ARG A 20 -5.83 7.20 2.78
CA ARG A 20 -4.50 7.75 2.47
C ARG A 20 -4.25 9.09 3.16
N ILE A 21 -5.24 9.97 3.23
CA ILE A 21 -5.07 11.27 3.86
C ILE A 21 -5.25 11.25 5.37
N SER A 22 -5.69 10.13 5.94
CA SER A 22 -5.97 10.01 7.39
C SER A 22 -4.71 9.77 8.21
N VAL A 23 -3.63 9.29 7.60
CA VAL A 23 -2.44 8.89 8.35
C VAL A 23 -1.59 10.09 8.71
N ASN A 24 -0.93 9.99 9.88
CA ASN A 24 -0.06 11.07 10.38
C ASN A 24 1.35 10.95 9.85
N GLU A 25 1.87 9.74 9.77
CA GLU A 25 3.20 9.47 9.26
C GLU A 25 3.16 9.49 7.74
N ASN A 26 4.08 10.21 7.11
CA ASN A 26 4.10 10.38 5.65
C ASN A 26 2.79 10.97 5.10
N HIS A 27 2.25 11.94 5.85
CA HIS A 27 0.97 12.56 5.48
C HIS A 27 1.09 13.40 4.21
N LEU A 28 0.13 13.20 3.29
CA LEU A 28 -0.03 14.03 2.09
C LEU A 28 -1.49 14.45 1.98
N SER A 29 -1.72 15.69 1.55
CA SER A 29 -3.06 16.19 1.29
C SER A 29 -3.55 15.73 -0.09
N VAL A 30 -4.84 15.91 -0.33
CA VAL A 30 -5.41 15.63 -1.66
C VAL A 30 -4.71 16.44 -2.74
N ASP A 31 -4.42 17.73 -2.46
CA ASP A 31 -3.74 18.60 -3.42
C ASP A 31 -2.31 18.12 -3.70
N GLN A 32 -1.59 17.71 -2.67
CA GLN A 32 -0.23 17.16 -2.83
C GLN A 32 -0.24 15.89 -3.65
N LEU A 33 -1.19 15.00 -3.40
CA LEU A 33 -1.34 13.78 -4.19
C LEU A 33 -1.65 14.11 -5.66
N ALA A 34 -2.55 15.08 -5.90
CA ALA A 34 -2.89 15.49 -7.25
C ALA A 34 -1.68 16.03 -8.02
N GLN A 35 -0.80 16.78 -7.33
CA GLN A 35 0.44 17.28 -7.94
C GLN A 35 1.37 16.14 -8.36
N MET A 36 1.28 14.98 -7.72
CA MET A 36 2.04 13.78 -8.07
C MET A 36 1.33 12.92 -9.13
N GLY A 37 0.18 13.38 -9.64
CA GLY A 37 -0.62 12.61 -10.58
C GLY A 37 -1.54 11.58 -9.95
N ILE A 38 -1.64 11.60 -8.62
CA ILE A 38 -2.47 10.64 -7.88
C ILE A 38 -3.82 11.27 -7.61
N THR A 39 -4.77 11.01 -8.50
CA THR A 39 -6.15 11.50 -8.42
C THR A 39 -7.11 10.32 -8.39
N GLU A 40 -8.36 10.58 -7.97
CA GLU A 40 -9.38 9.51 -7.97
C GLU A 40 -9.57 8.95 -9.37
N GLU A 41 -9.58 9.80 -10.38
CA GLU A 41 -9.74 9.38 -11.78
C GLU A 41 -8.58 8.48 -12.22
N ALA A 42 -7.33 8.86 -11.91
CA ALA A 42 -6.16 8.09 -12.29
C ALA A 42 -6.15 6.71 -11.59
N VAL A 43 -6.46 6.68 -10.29
CA VAL A 43 -6.49 5.45 -9.52
C VAL A 43 -7.63 4.54 -10.00
N ALA A 44 -8.80 5.11 -10.30
CA ALA A 44 -9.92 4.33 -10.85
C ALA A 44 -9.54 3.69 -12.18
N GLY A 45 -8.82 4.41 -13.03
CA GLY A 45 -8.32 3.88 -14.30
C GLY A 45 -7.37 2.70 -14.11
N MET A 46 -6.47 2.78 -13.13
CA MET A 46 -5.54 1.70 -12.82
C MET A 46 -6.29 0.44 -12.35
N ILE A 47 -7.25 0.62 -11.46
CA ILE A 47 -8.04 -0.51 -10.92
C ILE A 47 -8.89 -1.15 -12.02
N ALA A 48 -9.46 -0.34 -12.91
CA ALA A 48 -10.25 -0.86 -14.01
C ALA A 48 -9.40 -1.63 -15.03
N ALA A 49 -8.13 -1.25 -15.18
CA ALA A 49 -7.25 -1.85 -16.18
C ALA A 49 -6.69 -3.20 -15.74
N SER A 50 -6.42 -3.39 -14.44
CA SER A 50 -5.81 -4.63 -13.95
C SER A 50 -6.00 -4.77 -12.44
N PRO A 51 -5.92 -6.01 -11.90
CA PRO A 51 -5.97 -6.21 -10.44
C PRO A 51 -4.67 -5.71 -9.80
N CYS A 52 -4.72 -4.49 -9.27
CA CYS A 52 -3.54 -3.82 -8.71
C CYS A 52 -3.77 -3.27 -7.30
N ALA A 53 -4.93 -3.52 -6.69
CA ALA A 53 -5.24 -2.97 -5.38
C ALA A 53 -6.14 -3.90 -4.59
N TRP A 54 -6.00 -3.83 -3.27
CA TRP A 54 -6.79 -4.61 -2.30
C TRP A 54 -7.31 -3.69 -1.21
N VAL A 55 -8.46 -4.04 -0.65
CA VAL A 55 -9.02 -3.31 0.49
C VAL A 55 -9.25 -4.25 1.66
N ALA A 56 -9.07 -3.71 2.85
CA ALA A 56 -9.49 -4.35 4.09
C ALA A 56 -10.85 -3.73 4.47
N VAL A 57 -11.86 -4.57 4.63
CA VAL A 57 -13.23 -4.14 4.90
C VAL A 57 -13.66 -4.66 6.26
N VAL A 58 -14.16 -3.76 7.10
CA VAL A 58 -14.76 -4.10 8.40
C VAL A 58 -16.21 -3.67 8.34
N GLY A 59 -17.13 -4.64 8.47
CA GLY A 59 -18.51 -4.40 8.12
C GLY A 59 -18.59 -4.10 6.63
N ASP A 60 -19.20 -2.99 6.26
CA ASP A 60 -19.27 -2.53 4.87
C ASP A 60 -18.29 -1.39 4.58
N GLN A 61 -17.34 -1.14 5.48
CA GLN A 61 -16.45 0.03 5.42
C GLN A 61 -15.03 -0.38 5.05
N PRO A 62 -14.49 0.10 3.92
CA PRO A 62 -13.06 -0.02 3.67
C PRO A 62 -12.27 0.82 4.69
N VAL A 63 -11.34 0.17 5.38
CA VAL A 63 -10.54 0.79 6.44
C VAL A 63 -9.04 0.72 6.17
N GLY A 64 -8.65 0.11 5.07
CA GLY A 64 -7.25 0.04 4.65
C GLY A 64 -7.16 -0.42 3.21
N PHE A 65 -5.99 -0.21 2.60
CA PHE A 65 -5.75 -0.65 1.23
C PHE A 65 -4.27 -0.86 0.97
N SER A 66 -3.98 -1.63 -0.09
CA SER A 66 -2.65 -1.72 -0.68
C SER A 66 -2.76 -1.60 -2.18
N MET A 67 -1.70 -1.12 -2.83
CA MET A 67 -1.62 -1.01 -4.29
C MET A 67 -0.24 -1.39 -4.78
N ILE A 68 -0.19 -1.99 -5.95
CA ILE A 68 1.06 -2.40 -6.60
C ILE A 68 1.17 -1.76 -7.98
N ASP A 69 2.43 -1.65 -8.44
CA ASP A 69 2.75 -1.40 -9.83
C ASP A 69 3.37 -2.70 -10.36
N MET A 70 2.60 -3.46 -11.13
CA MET A 70 3.05 -4.77 -11.60
C MET A 70 4.23 -4.65 -12.57
N ASP A 71 4.23 -3.63 -13.42
CA ASP A 71 5.30 -3.45 -14.40
C ASP A 71 6.62 -3.10 -13.74
N GLU A 72 6.59 -2.33 -12.65
CA GLU A 72 7.77 -1.91 -11.91
C GLU A 72 8.15 -2.87 -10.77
N ALA A 73 7.37 -3.90 -10.54
CA ALA A 73 7.59 -4.86 -9.46
C ALA A 73 7.57 -4.19 -8.08
N SER A 74 6.73 -3.18 -7.89
CA SER A 74 6.72 -2.42 -6.64
C SER A 74 5.42 -2.52 -5.88
N LEU A 75 5.54 -2.53 -4.55
CA LEU A 75 4.44 -2.27 -3.63
C LEU A 75 4.49 -0.78 -3.34
N PHE A 76 3.57 0.00 -3.92
CA PHE A 76 3.70 1.44 -3.81
C PHE A 76 2.78 2.10 -2.79
N ALA A 77 1.82 1.36 -2.22
CA ALA A 77 0.96 1.90 -1.17
C ALA A 77 0.45 0.78 -0.28
N ALA A 78 0.44 1.02 1.03
CA ALA A 78 -0.19 0.15 2.02
C ALA A 78 -0.50 1.03 3.23
N PHE A 79 -1.78 1.29 3.47
CA PHE A 79 -2.23 2.19 4.52
C PHE A 79 -3.48 1.64 5.21
N VAL A 80 -3.60 1.94 6.51
CA VAL A 80 -4.76 1.55 7.34
C VAL A 80 -5.19 2.79 8.12
N LEU A 81 -6.51 3.00 8.25
CA LEU A 81 -7.03 4.07 9.10
C LEU A 81 -6.42 3.99 10.50
N PRO A 82 -6.05 5.13 11.11
CA PRO A 82 -5.47 5.12 12.46
C PRO A 82 -6.31 4.38 13.50
N THR A 83 -7.64 4.43 13.37
CA THR A 83 -8.56 3.75 14.29
C THR A 83 -8.52 2.23 14.15
N HIS A 84 -7.92 1.69 13.09
CA HIS A 84 -7.88 0.26 12.81
C HIS A 84 -6.47 -0.30 12.74
N GLN A 85 -5.46 0.50 13.06
CA GLN A 85 -4.08 0.03 13.12
C GLN A 85 -3.88 -0.93 14.31
N GLY A 86 -2.84 -1.76 14.24
CA GLY A 86 -2.53 -2.70 15.32
C GLY A 86 -3.39 -3.95 15.35
N ARG A 87 -4.15 -4.23 14.29
CA ARG A 87 -5.06 -5.39 14.22
C ARG A 87 -4.65 -6.42 13.18
N GLY A 88 -3.45 -6.26 12.60
CA GLY A 88 -2.94 -7.18 11.58
C GLY A 88 -3.46 -6.92 10.17
N LEU A 89 -4.22 -5.84 9.94
CA LEU A 89 -4.78 -5.53 8.62
C LEU A 89 -3.70 -5.14 7.63
N GLY A 90 -2.73 -4.32 8.06
CA GLY A 90 -1.61 -3.93 7.21
C GLY A 90 -0.83 -5.13 6.73
N ARG A 91 -0.58 -6.09 7.60
CA ARG A 91 0.10 -7.34 7.23
C ARG A 91 -0.67 -8.08 6.15
N LYS A 92 -1.98 -8.26 6.33
CA LYS A 92 -2.80 -8.98 5.35
C LYS A 92 -2.82 -8.28 4.00
N LEU A 93 -2.91 -6.94 4.00
CA LEU A 93 -2.88 -6.15 2.77
C LEU A 93 -1.55 -6.27 2.03
N VAL A 94 -0.44 -6.22 2.76
CA VAL A 94 0.88 -6.37 2.18
C VAL A 94 1.07 -7.78 1.62
N LEU A 95 0.65 -8.80 2.35
CA LEU A 95 0.77 -10.19 1.88
C LEU A 95 -0.04 -10.43 0.61
N ALA A 96 -1.24 -9.86 0.50
CA ALA A 96 -2.03 -9.96 -0.73
C ALA A 96 -1.31 -9.32 -1.92
N ALA A 97 -0.71 -8.14 -1.70
CA ALA A 97 0.06 -7.45 -2.72
C ALA A 97 1.30 -8.24 -3.14
N GLU A 98 2.04 -8.79 -2.15
CA GLU A 98 3.23 -9.62 -2.42
C GLU A 98 2.87 -10.84 -3.26
N GLU A 99 1.80 -11.53 -2.90
CA GLU A 99 1.37 -12.72 -3.61
C GLU A 99 1.17 -12.43 -5.11
N LYS A 100 0.52 -11.31 -5.41
CA LYS A 100 0.28 -10.92 -6.80
C LYS A 100 1.58 -10.55 -7.51
N LEU A 101 2.43 -9.75 -6.88
CA LEU A 101 3.71 -9.35 -7.47
C LEU A 101 4.60 -10.56 -7.74
N PHE A 102 4.64 -11.52 -6.82
CA PHE A 102 5.46 -12.72 -6.95
C PHE A 102 4.97 -13.70 -8.01
N GLU A 103 3.77 -13.50 -8.56
CA GLU A 103 3.33 -14.28 -9.74
C GLU A 103 4.20 -13.99 -10.97
N CYS A 104 4.73 -12.78 -11.07
CA CYS A 104 5.47 -12.31 -12.23
C CYS A 104 6.92 -11.92 -11.97
N HIS A 105 7.29 -11.73 -10.70
CA HIS A 105 8.63 -11.22 -10.34
C HIS A 105 9.25 -12.07 -9.25
N GLU A 106 10.56 -12.24 -9.30
CA GLU A 106 11.29 -12.93 -8.24
C GLU A 106 11.74 -11.98 -7.13
N GLU A 107 11.90 -10.71 -7.46
CA GLU A 107 12.28 -9.69 -6.50
C GLU A 107 11.36 -8.48 -6.67
N ILE A 108 10.88 -7.96 -5.55
CA ILE A 108 9.99 -6.80 -5.51
C ILE A 108 10.59 -5.75 -4.59
N TRP A 109 10.14 -4.50 -4.73
CA TRP A 109 10.70 -3.42 -3.95
C TRP A 109 9.61 -2.44 -3.49
N LEU A 110 9.96 -1.65 -2.49
CA LEU A 110 9.15 -0.53 -2.01
C LEU A 110 10.07 0.59 -1.53
N GLU A 111 9.51 1.78 -1.38
CA GLU A 111 10.21 2.93 -0.80
C GLU A 111 9.41 3.43 0.40
N THR A 112 10.12 3.80 1.47
CA THR A 112 9.50 4.27 2.70
C THR A 112 10.49 5.17 3.43
N GLY A 113 10.00 5.95 4.40
CA GLY A 113 10.88 6.78 5.22
C GLY A 113 11.76 5.94 6.13
N ARG A 114 13.03 6.31 6.25
CA ARG A 114 14.02 5.54 7.03
C ARG A 114 13.61 5.40 8.48
N GLU A 115 13.11 6.47 9.08
CA GLU A 115 12.81 6.51 10.51
C GLU A 115 11.31 6.45 10.78
N THR A 116 10.58 5.63 10.01
CA THR A 116 9.14 5.49 10.16
C THR A 116 8.79 4.14 10.77
N ARG A 117 7.60 4.07 11.35
CA ARG A 117 7.03 2.80 11.83
C ARG A 117 6.88 1.82 10.67
N ALA A 118 6.56 2.33 9.49
CA ALA A 118 6.39 1.51 8.29
C ALA A 118 7.67 0.75 7.95
N ALA A 119 8.84 1.38 8.05
CA ALA A 119 10.11 0.70 7.77
C ALA A 119 10.31 -0.52 8.67
N GLY A 120 10.07 -0.37 9.98
CA GLY A 120 10.15 -1.48 10.93
C GLY A 120 9.12 -2.57 10.65
N PHE A 121 7.91 -2.15 10.29
CA PHE A 121 6.83 -3.06 9.91
C PHE A 121 7.22 -3.93 8.72
N TYR A 122 7.74 -3.31 7.65
CA TYR A 122 8.17 -4.07 6.47
C TYR A 122 9.32 -5.02 6.79
N ARG A 123 10.29 -4.59 7.59
CA ARG A 123 11.39 -5.48 8.01
C ARG A 123 10.85 -6.71 8.76
N SER A 124 9.84 -6.53 9.59
CA SER A 124 9.22 -7.64 10.31
C SER A 124 8.55 -8.66 9.39
N LEU A 125 8.22 -8.26 8.16
CA LEU A 125 7.62 -9.12 7.14
C LEU A 125 8.66 -9.71 6.18
N GLY A 126 9.95 -9.50 6.45
CA GLY A 126 11.02 -10.08 5.64
C GLY A 126 11.59 -9.17 4.57
N TRP A 127 11.16 -7.91 4.53
CA TRP A 127 11.76 -6.93 3.62
C TRP A 127 13.12 -6.49 4.14
N GLY A 128 14.09 -6.38 3.27
CA GLY A 128 15.47 -6.02 3.65
C GLY A 128 16.21 -5.40 2.47
N GLY A 129 17.54 -5.62 2.40
CA GLY A 129 18.35 -5.07 1.32
C GLY A 129 18.32 -3.55 1.28
N GLN A 130 18.32 -2.91 2.44
CA GLN A 130 18.15 -1.46 2.54
C GLN A 130 19.13 -0.69 1.68
N GLN A 131 18.58 0.24 0.90
CA GLN A 131 19.34 1.15 0.05
C GLN A 131 18.87 2.58 0.30
N ASP A 132 19.77 3.49 0.60
CA ASP A 132 19.42 4.89 0.79
C ASP A 132 19.12 5.53 -0.57
N ILE A 133 18.00 6.22 -0.68
CA ILE A 133 17.57 6.85 -1.93
C ILE A 133 17.37 8.35 -1.79
N GLY A 134 17.77 8.90 -0.64
CA GLY A 134 17.65 10.32 -0.34
C GLY A 134 18.01 10.55 1.11
N ASN A 135 17.74 11.75 1.60
CA ASN A 135 18.07 12.10 2.97
C ASN A 135 17.20 11.37 3.99
N VAL A 136 15.95 11.09 3.64
CA VAL A 136 14.98 10.53 4.58
C VAL A 136 14.36 9.23 4.11
N ASP A 137 14.52 8.85 2.84
CA ASP A 137 13.86 7.67 2.28
C ASP A 137 14.85 6.55 2.02
N ILE A 138 14.32 5.32 2.09
CA ILE A 138 15.05 4.09 1.79
C ILE A 138 14.23 3.23 0.86
N ARG A 139 14.92 2.36 0.13
CA ARG A 139 14.29 1.29 -0.65
C ARG A 139 14.55 -0.03 0.06
N LEU A 140 13.51 -0.82 0.19
CA LEU A 140 13.60 -2.20 0.70
C LEU A 140 13.19 -3.15 -0.42
N THR A 141 13.76 -4.34 -0.37
CA THR A 141 13.46 -5.39 -1.35
C THR A 141 13.05 -6.67 -0.65
N LYS A 142 12.35 -7.53 -1.37
CA LYS A 142 11.99 -8.86 -0.88
C LYS A 142 12.02 -9.82 -2.05
N ARG A 143 12.57 -11.01 -1.82
CA ARG A 143 12.63 -12.06 -2.85
C ARG A 143 11.56 -13.10 -2.58
N ARG A 144 11.07 -13.70 -3.68
CA ARG A 144 10.12 -14.81 -3.59
C ARG A 144 10.77 -16.00 -2.87
N SER A 145 10.03 -16.59 -1.98
CA SER A 145 10.46 -17.77 -1.22
C SER A 145 10.54 -19.01 -2.10
#